data_184e95a5c01d017ea94b05fc5dc37f5a
#
_entry.id   184e95a5c01d017ea94b05fc5dc37f5a
#
_cell.length_a   1.000
_cell.length_b   1.000
_cell.length_c   1.000
_cell.angle_alpha   90.00
_cell.angle_beta   90.00
_cell.angle_gamma   90.00
#
_symmetry.space_group_name_H-M   'P 1'
#
loop_
_entity.id
_entity.type
_entity.pdbx_description
1 polymer ?
#
loop_
_entity_poly.entity_id
_entity_poly.type
_entity_poly.pdbx_seq_one_letter_code
_entity_poly.pdbx_strand_id
1 'polypeptide(L)'
;MPLSCCESLPPGWICRRGALVILLLVCGSALLAQGQQPKFRVIALTEENSIHRPFVDAAKVWLEKEAIAGNFSMDYIHNTEKIDDSFLSRYQLFIQLDYPPYTWTPTAVSAFQKYIEEGKGGWIGFHHATLLGEFDGYPMWKWFSDFMGSIRYKNYIASFVTAKVNAEDQKHPVMRGLGGSFEIEREEWYTYDKSPRPNVHVLASVDEKTYLPDSPLKMGDHPVVWSNEHVKARNVYIFMGHRAEHFQNQAFTTLFRNSILWVANP
;
A
#
# COMPACT_ATOMS: atom_id res chain seq x y z
N MET A 1 52.71 -33.41 83.38
CA MET A 1 53.65 -32.49 84.05
C MET A 1 53.76 -31.26 83.20
N PRO A 2 53.94 -30.15 83.80
CA PRO A 2 52.94 -29.28 84.40
C PRO A 2 53.03 -27.86 83.80
N LEU A 3 52.13 -27.07 84.31
CA LEU A 3 52.08 -25.67 84.77
C LEU A 3 51.66 -24.66 83.71
N SER A 4 50.48 -24.14 83.83
CA SER A 4 50.03 -23.04 84.73
C SER A 4 50.72 -21.72 84.42
N CYS A 5 49.98 -20.78 83.96
CA CYS A 5 49.80 -19.54 84.66
C CYS A 5 48.65 -18.69 84.09
N CYS A 6 47.71 -18.39 84.98
CA CYS A 6 46.73 -17.30 84.82
C CYS A 6 47.44 -15.96 84.82
N GLU A 7 46.94 -15.03 84.06
CA GLU A 7 46.88 -13.63 84.52
C GLU A 7 45.73 -12.87 83.81
N SER A 8 45.19 -12.03 84.62
CA SER A 8 43.92 -11.38 84.72
C SER A 8 43.66 -10.31 83.59
N LEU A 9 42.40 -10.28 83.19
CA LEU A 9 41.81 -9.20 82.37
C LEU A 9 41.48 -7.95 83.25
N PRO A 10 41.44 -6.77 82.59
CA PRO A 10 40.51 -5.71 82.99
C PRO A 10 39.41 -5.51 81.95
N PRO A 11 38.28 -4.91 82.44
CA PRO A 11 37.01 -4.94 81.68
C PRO A 11 36.84 -3.70 80.79
N GLY A 12 36.10 -3.94 79.70
CA GLY A 12 35.28 -2.88 79.13
C GLY A 12 35.67 -2.39 77.75
N TRP A 13 35.27 -3.10 76.71
CA TRP A 13 34.95 -2.43 75.46
C TRP A 13 33.77 -3.16 74.78
N ILE A 14 32.63 -2.44 74.77
CA ILE A 14 31.42 -2.89 74.10
C ILE A 14 31.65 -2.72 72.59
N CYS A 15 31.81 -3.82 71.90
CA CYS A 15 31.89 -3.81 70.43
C CYS A 15 30.46 -3.76 69.85
N ARG A 16 30.02 -2.54 69.46
CA ARG A 16 28.79 -2.36 68.67
C ARG A 16 29.03 -2.90 67.30
N ARG A 17 28.42 -4.08 67.01
CA ARG A 17 28.30 -4.59 65.66
C ARG A 17 27.32 -3.71 64.90
N GLY A 18 27.83 -2.79 64.12
CA GLY A 18 27.08 -2.03 63.11
C GLY A 18 26.73 -3.01 61.97
N ALA A 19 25.46 -3.38 61.88
CA ALA A 19 24.95 -4.08 60.73
C ALA A 19 24.91 -3.12 59.54
N LEU A 20 25.83 -3.28 58.60
CA LEU A 20 25.82 -2.58 57.32
C LEU A 20 24.70 -3.18 56.44
N VAL A 21 23.53 -2.55 56.44
CA VAL A 21 22.46 -2.88 55.50
C VAL A 21 22.86 -2.30 54.17
N ILE A 22 23.38 -3.18 53.27
CA ILE A 22 23.60 -2.82 51.87
C ILE A 22 22.22 -2.85 51.21
N LEU A 23 21.64 -1.68 51.00
CA LEU A 23 20.43 -1.46 50.20
C LEU A 23 20.82 -1.60 48.73
N LEU A 24 20.69 -2.79 48.16
CA LEU A 24 20.76 -3.03 46.71
C LEU A 24 19.56 -2.36 46.06
N LEU A 25 19.76 -1.12 45.58
CA LEU A 25 18.88 -0.45 44.67
C LEU A 25 18.97 -1.19 43.32
N VAL A 26 18.06 -2.15 43.12
CA VAL A 26 17.79 -2.72 41.80
C VAL A 26 17.10 -1.63 40.98
N CYS A 27 17.87 -0.78 40.32
CA CYS A 27 17.37 0.03 39.21
C CYS A 27 16.92 -0.90 38.10
N GLY A 28 15.67 -1.33 38.18
CA GLY A 28 14.99 -1.98 37.07
C GLY A 28 14.88 -0.97 35.94
N SER A 29 15.84 -0.97 35.03
CA SER A 29 15.73 -0.29 33.73
C SER A 29 14.59 -0.99 32.98
N ALA A 30 13.38 -0.49 33.12
CA ALA A 30 12.30 -0.77 32.19
C ALA A 30 12.77 -0.23 30.84
N LEU A 31 13.41 -1.07 30.03
CA LEU A 31 13.56 -0.87 28.61
C LEU A 31 12.12 -0.84 28.06
N LEU A 32 11.52 0.35 28.05
CA LEU A 32 10.39 0.64 27.19
C LEU A 32 10.92 0.31 25.80
N ALA A 33 10.44 -0.79 25.21
CA ALA A 33 10.61 -1.07 23.82
C ALA A 33 10.02 0.13 23.09
N GLN A 34 10.84 1.11 22.74
CA GLN A 34 10.45 2.19 21.83
C GLN A 34 10.14 1.49 20.52
N GLY A 35 8.85 1.27 20.25
CA GLY A 35 8.39 0.78 18.97
C GLY A 35 9.02 1.66 17.90
N GLN A 36 9.72 1.03 16.97
CA GLN A 36 10.38 1.75 15.88
C GLN A 36 9.32 2.58 15.15
N GLN A 37 9.52 3.89 15.04
CA GLN A 37 8.61 4.78 14.33
C GLN A 37 8.44 4.27 12.89
N PRO A 38 7.22 4.29 12.34
CA PRO A 38 6.99 3.85 10.97
C PRO A 38 7.80 4.72 10.00
N LYS A 39 8.38 4.10 8.98
CA LYS A 39 9.17 4.78 7.94
C LYS A 39 8.32 5.77 7.14
N PHE A 40 7.06 5.42 6.90
CA PHE A 40 6.07 6.24 6.21
C PHE A 40 4.65 5.83 6.62
N ARG A 41 3.69 6.67 6.28
CA ARG A 41 2.27 6.44 6.57
C ARG A 41 1.49 6.27 5.27
N VAL A 42 0.58 5.32 5.27
CA VAL A 42 -0.27 4.98 4.13
C VAL A 42 -1.73 5.17 4.53
N ILE A 43 -2.50 5.80 3.64
CA ILE A 43 -3.96 5.85 3.73
C ILE A 43 -4.55 5.03 2.58
N ALA A 44 -5.51 4.16 2.85
CA ALA A 44 -6.26 3.45 1.83
C ALA A 44 -7.73 3.90 1.83
N LEU A 45 -8.19 4.35 0.67
CA LEU A 45 -9.60 4.61 0.39
C LEU A 45 -10.21 3.34 -0.21
N THR A 46 -11.19 2.76 0.48
CA THR A 46 -11.75 1.46 0.15
C THR A 46 -13.16 1.55 -0.39
N GLU A 47 -13.45 0.83 -1.46
CA GLU A 47 -14.83 0.64 -1.90
C GLU A 47 -15.57 -0.30 -0.94
N GLU A 48 -16.84 0.02 -0.65
CA GLU A 48 -17.70 -0.75 0.25
C GLU A 48 -18.79 -1.55 -0.49
N ASN A 49 -18.78 -1.54 -1.82
CA ASN A 49 -19.77 -2.28 -2.58
C ASN A 49 -19.54 -3.80 -2.45
N SER A 50 -20.63 -4.57 -2.54
CA SER A 50 -20.61 -6.00 -2.27
C SER A 50 -19.81 -6.83 -3.30
N ILE A 51 -19.59 -6.29 -4.51
CA ILE A 51 -18.91 -6.99 -5.61
C ILE A 51 -17.41 -7.03 -5.36
N HIS A 52 -16.79 -5.89 -4.98
CA HIS A 52 -15.34 -5.76 -4.77
C HIS A 52 -14.91 -5.92 -3.32
N ARG A 53 -15.87 -5.98 -2.38
CA ARG A 53 -15.57 -6.17 -0.97
C ARG A 53 -14.64 -7.36 -0.68
N PRO A 54 -14.78 -8.54 -1.34
CA PRO A 54 -13.84 -9.65 -1.12
C PRO A 54 -12.39 -9.30 -1.45
N PHE A 55 -12.14 -8.54 -2.53
CA PHE A 55 -10.81 -8.03 -2.86
C PHE A 55 -10.30 -7.06 -1.81
N VAL A 56 -11.12 -6.08 -1.43
CA VAL A 56 -10.77 -5.06 -0.42
C VAL A 56 -10.44 -5.69 0.93
N ASP A 57 -11.23 -6.67 1.38
CA ASP A 57 -10.99 -7.37 2.65
C ASP A 57 -9.68 -8.19 2.60
N ALA A 58 -9.41 -8.87 1.48
CA ALA A 58 -8.15 -9.58 1.29
C ALA A 58 -6.96 -8.62 1.21
N ALA A 59 -7.13 -7.46 0.56
CA ALA A 59 -6.13 -6.39 0.50
C ALA A 59 -5.78 -5.87 1.89
N LYS A 60 -6.78 -5.59 2.74
CA LYS A 60 -6.56 -5.15 4.13
C LYS A 60 -5.72 -6.16 4.91
N VAL A 61 -6.09 -7.44 4.85
CA VAL A 61 -5.34 -8.51 5.54
C VAL A 61 -3.88 -8.60 5.04
N TRP A 62 -3.68 -8.45 3.74
CA TRP A 62 -2.35 -8.51 3.15
C TRP A 62 -1.54 -7.24 3.50
N LEU A 63 -2.14 -6.05 3.40
CA LEU A 63 -1.50 -4.77 3.72
C LEU A 63 -1.05 -4.68 5.18
N GLU A 64 -1.82 -5.21 6.13
CA GLU A 64 -1.41 -5.27 7.55
C GLU A 64 -0.12 -6.09 7.74
N LYS A 65 0.01 -7.21 7.03
CA LYS A 65 1.24 -8.02 7.06
C LYS A 65 2.42 -7.28 6.44
N GLU A 66 2.19 -6.61 5.31
CA GLU A 66 3.22 -5.82 4.63
C GLU A 66 3.64 -4.60 5.45
N ALA A 67 2.71 -3.97 6.17
CA ALA A 67 2.97 -2.85 7.06
C ALA A 67 3.93 -3.25 8.18
N ILE A 68 3.70 -4.40 8.81
CA ILE A 68 4.59 -4.95 9.83
C ILE A 68 5.97 -5.26 9.22
N ALA A 69 6.01 -5.97 8.10
CA ALA A 69 7.26 -6.39 7.44
C ALA A 69 8.07 -5.19 6.92
N GLY A 70 7.41 -4.17 6.38
CA GLY A 70 8.00 -2.97 5.80
C GLY A 70 8.23 -1.82 6.79
N ASN A 71 7.73 -1.95 8.03
CA ASN A 71 7.72 -0.91 9.05
C ASN A 71 7.07 0.39 8.55
N PHE A 72 5.81 0.31 8.11
CA PHE A 72 4.97 1.47 7.80
C PHE A 72 3.61 1.36 8.49
N SER A 73 2.89 2.47 8.60
CA SER A 73 1.55 2.46 9.21
C SER A 73 0.46 2.53 8.16
N MET A 74 -0.67 1.88 8.45
CA MET A 74 -1.87 1.87 7.61
C MET A 74 -3.03 2.55 8.33
N ASP A 75 -3.74 3.41 7.60
CA ASP A 75 -5.06 3.91 7.97
C ASP A 75 -6.04 3.62 6.82
N TYR A 76 -7.36 3.53 7.13
CA TYR A 76 -8.40 3.23 6.15
C TYR A 76 -9.55 4.22 6.24
N ILE A 77 -10.10 4.61 5.10
CA ILE A 77 -11.32 5.41 4.97
C ILE A 77 -12.24 4.79 3.90
N HIS A 78 -13.54 5.01 4.03
CA HIS A 78 -14.59 4.44 3.15
C HIS A 78 -15.26 5.48 2.27
N ASN A 79 -14.93 6.74 2.45
CA ASN A 79 -15.43 7.85 1.65
C ASN A 79 -14.42 9.00 1.67
N THR A 80 -14.73 10.04 0.91
CA THR A 80 -13.79 11.15 0.70
C THR A 80 -14.09 12.37 1.59
N GLU A 81 -15.04 12.30 2.53
CA GLU A 81 -15.49 13.44 3.34
C GLU A 81 -14.39 14.07 4.19
N LYS A 82 -13.44 13.25 4.67
CA LYS A 82 -12.33 13.70 5.51
C LYS A 82 -11.13 14.19 4.71
N ILE A 83 -11.13 14.01 3.39
CA ILE A 83 -9.98 14.33 2.55
C ILE A 83 -9.92 15.84 2.31
N ASP A 84 -8.88 16.46 2.83
CA ASP A 84 -8.44 17.83 2.54
C ASP A 84 -6.89 17.88 2.53
N ASP A 85 -6.31 19.06 2.28
CA ASP A 85 -4.86 19.25 2.25
C ASP A 85 -4.19 18.82 3.55
N SER A 86 -4.80 19.13 4.70
CA SER A 86 -4.28 18.80 6.03
C SER A 86 -4.34 17.30 6.29
N PHE A 87 -5.42 16.64 5.86
CA PHE A 87 -5.56 15.20 5.97
C PHE A 87 -4.49 14.49 5.16
N LEU A 88 -4.35 14.83 3.86
CA LEU A 88 -3.41 14.17 2.96
C LEU A 88 -1.93 14.44 3.32
N SER A 89 -1.62 15.61 3.89
CA SER A 89 -0.25 15.94 4.30
C SER A 89 0.37 14.99 5.33
N ARG A 90 -0.44 14.17 5.98
CA ARG A 90 -0.01 13.17 6.97
C ARG A 90 0.48 11.86 6.35
N TYR A 91 0.27 11.64 5.05
CA TYR A 91 0.51 10.37 4.38
C TYR A 91 1.48 10.53 3.21
N GLN A 92 2.42 9.60 3.08
CA GLN A 92 3.37 9.52 1.97
C GLN A 92 2.81 8.70 0.81
N LEU A 93 1.78 7.88 1.07
CA LEU A 93 1.15 7.06 0.05
C LEU A 93 -0.37 7.04 0.25
N PHE A 94 -1.09 7.30 -0.84
CA PHE A 94 -2.53 7.13 -0.95
C PHE A 94 -2.82 5.90 -1.84
N ILE A 95 -3.53 4.91 -1.31
CA ILE A 95 -3.99 3.73 -2.06
C ILE A 95 -5.49 3.85 -2.31
N GLN A 96 -5.88 3.79 -3.57
CA GLN A 96 -7.29 3.77 -4.00
C GLN A 96 -7.67 2.32 -4.32
N LEU A 97 -8.23 1.63 -3.31
CA LEU A 97 -8.68 0.24 -3.43
C LEU A 97 -10.09 0.21 -4.02
N ASP A 98 -10.15 0.10 -5.32
CA ASP A 98 -11.36 0.02 -6.15
C ASP A 98 -12.36 1.19 -6.01
N TYR A 99 -12.02 2.21 -5.25
CA TYR A 99 -12.91 3.36 -5.07
C TYR A 99 -13.01 4.18 -6.37
N PRO A 100 -14.23 4.34 -6.94
CA PRO A 100 -14.38 4.99 -8.23
C PRO A 100 -14.15 6.50 -8.15
N PRO A 101 -13.71 7.16 -9.24
CA PRO A 101 -13.37 8.58 -9.21
C PRO A 101 -14.57 9.53 -9.22
N TYR A 102 -15.80 9.05 -9.41
CA TYR A 102 -16.96 9.91 -9.62
C TYR A 102 -17.72 10.31 -8.36
N THR A 103 -17.47 9.71 -7.18
CA THR A 103 -18.20 10.02 -5.93
C THR A 103 -17.43 10.88 -4.93
N TRP A 104 -16.36 11.53 -5.39
CA TRP A 104 -15.51 12.34 -4.52
C TRP A 104 -16.12 13.69 -4.18
N THR A 105 -15.95 14.15 -2.94
CA THR A 105 -16.35 15.51 -2.55
C THR A 105 -15.49 16.56 -3.28
N PRO A 106 -16.02 17.76 -3.56
CA PRO A 106 -15.23 18.82 -4.22
C PRO A 106 -13.95 19.17 -3.49
N THR A 107 -13.96 19.14 -2.14
CA THR A 107 -12.76 19.39 -1.32
C THR A 107 -11.72 18.30 -1.55
N ALA A 108 -12.15 17.04 -1.55
CA ALA A 108 -11.25 15.90 -1.80
C ALA A 108 -10.66 15.92 -3.21
N VAL A 109 -11.46 16.24 -4.22
CA VAL A 109 -11.00 16.43 -5.61
C VAL A 109 -9.86 17.44 -5.68
N SER A 110 -10.06 18.64 -5.09
CA SER A 110 -9.06 19.70 -5.10
C SER A 110 -7.78 19.31 -4.33
N ALA A 111 -7.94 18.73 -3.14
CA ALA A 111 -6.83 18.34 -2.29
C ALA A 111 -6.00 17.21 -2.91
N PHE A 112 -6.67 16.22 -3.51
CA PHE A 112 -5.99 15.10 -4.17
C PHE A 112 -5.23 15.53 -5.43
N GLN A 113 -5.86 16.36 -6.28
CA GLN A 113 -5.20 16.92 -7.45
C GLN A 113 -3.88 17.63 -7.05
N LYS A 114 -3.95 18.50 -6.06
CA LYS A 114 -2.80 19.23 -5.54
C LYS A 114 -1.74 18.29 -4.91
N TYR A 115 -2.19 17.26 -4.19
CA TYR A 115 -1.31 16.24 -3.60
C TYR A 115 -0.47 15.54 -4.66
N ILE A 116 -1.06 15.21 -5.80
CA ILE A 116 -0.39 14.56 -6.94
C ILE A 116 0.48 15.55 -7.72
N GLU A 117 -0.05 16.73 -8.09
CA GLU A 117 0.65 17.70 -8.92
C GLU A 117 1.87 18.31 -8.22
N GLU A 118 1.79 18.54 -6.92
CA GLU A 118 2.88 19.11 -6.13
C GLU A 118 3.88 18.05 -5.62
N GLY A 119 3.55 16.76 -5.76
CA GLY A 119 4.40 15.66 -5.28
C GLY A 119 4.46 15.55 -3.77
N LYS A 120 3.36 15.86 -3.08
CA LYS A 120 3.26 15.79 -1.62
C LYS A 120 3.26 14.38 -1.06
N GLY A 121 2.88 13.41 -1.88
CA GLY A 121 2.93 11.98 -1.63
C GLY A 121 2.58 11.23 -2.91
N GLY A 122 2.63 9.90 -2.86
CA GLY A 122 2.40 9.07 -4.03
C GLY A 122 1.02 8.42 -4.06
N TRP A 123 0.69 7.77 -5.18
CA TRP A 123 -0.60 7.12 -5.38
C TRP A 123 -0.48 5.73 -6.00
N ILE A 124 -1.30 4.79 -5.53
CA ILE A 124 -1.55 3.51 -6.17
C ILE A 124 -3.07 3.35 -6.32
N GLY A 125 -3.52 3.07 -7.54
CA GLY A 125 -4.93 2.81 -7.82
C GLY A 125 -5.17 1.44 -8.41
N PHE A 126 -6.35 0.89 -8.11
CA PHE A 126 -6.77 -0.41 -8.59
C PHE A 126 -8.08 -0.31 -9.35
N HIS A 127 -8.24 -1.18 -10.33
CA HIS A 127 -9.48 -1.57 -11.02
C HIS A 127 -10.48 -0.41 -11.22
N HIS A 128 -11.42 -0.20 -10.28
CA HIS A 128 -12.44 0.87 -10.34
C HIS A 128 -11.87 2.30 -10.39
N ALA A 129 -10.58 2.50 -10.08
CA ALA A 129 -9.96 3.80 -10.28
C ALA A 129 -10.00 4.27 -11.76
N THR A 130 -10.25 3.35 -12.70
CA THR A 130 -10.43 3.67 -14.14
C THR A 130 -11.88 3.66 -14.62
N LEU A 131 -12.87 3.64 -13.74
CA LEU A 131 -14.26 3.93 -14.11
C LEU A 131 -14.45 5.42 -14.43
N LEU A 132 -13.85 5.81 -15.54
CA LEU A 132 -13.79 7.19 -16.02
C LEU A 132 -14.86 7.45 -17.07
N GLY A 133 -15.91 8.14 -16.66
CA GLY A 133 -17.07 8.44 -17.50
C GLY A 133 -18.10 9.29 -16.74
N GLU A 134 -19.29 9.29 -17.26
CA GLU A 134 -20.46 9.85 -16.59
C GLU A 134 -21.26 8.68 -16.00
N PHE A 135 -21.31 8.60 -14.66
CA PHE A 135 -21.96 7.50 -13.95
C PHE A 135 -22.97 8.04 -12.94
N ASP A 136 -24.17 7.50 -12.91
CA ASP A 136 -25.19 7.79 -11.92
C ASP A 136 -25.46 9.30 -11.71
N GLY A 137 -25.36 10.08 -12.80
CA GLY A 137 -25.51 11.53 -12.76
C GLY A 137 -24.27 12.33 -12.36
N TYR A 138 -23.19 11.67 -12.03
CA TYR A 138 -21.90 12.34 -11.77
C TYR A 138 -21.15 12.60 -13.09
N PRO A 139 -20.62 13.82 -13.28
CA PRO A 139 -19.80 14.12 -14.45
C PRO A 139 -18.45 13.45 -14.35
N MET A 140 -17.83 13.18 -15.51
CA MET A 140 -16.47 12.68 -15.56
C MET A 140 -15.50 13.70 -14.94
N TRP A 141 -14.64 13.23 -14.03
CA TRP A 141 -13.54 14.04 -13.50
C TRP A 141 -12.41 14.11 -14.56
N LYS A 142 -12.46 15.18 -15.36
CA LYS A 142 -11.56 15.36 -16.53
C LYS A 142 -10.09 15.29 -16.15
N TRP A 143 -9.70 15.98 -15.07
CA TRP A 143 -8.30 15.95 -14.60
C TRP A 143 -7.85 14.52 -14.27
N PHE A 144 -8.69 13.73 -13.60
CA PHE A 144 -8.34 12.34 -13.26
C PHE A 144 -8.26 11.46 -14.50
N SER A 145 -9.11 11.68 -15.51
CA SER A 145 -9.00 11.02 -16.81
C SER A 145 -7.64 11.35 -17.47
N ASP A 146 -7.23 12.62 -17.48
CA ASP A 146 -5.93 13.03 -18.02
C ASP A 146 -4.76 12.42 -17.23
N PHE A 147 -4.88 12.38 -15.90
CA PHE A 147 -3.92 11.70 -15.01
C PHE A 147 -3.79 10.21 -15.34
N MET A 148 -4.88 9.54 -15.70
CA MET A 148 -4.92 8.12 -16.09
C MET A 148 -4.58 7.86 -17.57
N GLY A 149 -4.09 8.86 -18.30
CA GLY A 149 -3.69 8.73 -19.70
C GLY A 149 -4.73 9.24 -20.71
N SER A 150 -5.66 10.09 -20.26
CA SER A 150 -6.75 10.67 -21.04
C SER A 150 -7.73 9.63 -21.60
N ILE A 151 -7.98 8.57 -20.83
CA ILE A 151 -8.89 7.48 -21.19
C ILE A 151 -10.30 7.70 -20.66
N ARG A 152 -11.24 6.99 -21.28
CA ARG A 152 -12.61 6.82 -20.81
C ARG A 152 -12.93 5.32 -20.76
N TYR A 153 -13.57 4.87 -19.68
CA TYR A 153 -14.13 3.52 -19.60
C TYR A 153 -15.14 3.31 -20.74
N LYS A 154 -15.09 2.14 -21.37
CA LYS A 154 -15.96 1.80 -22.50
C LYS A 154 -16.81 0.58 -22.23
N ASN A 155 -16.21 -0.53 -21.81
CA ASN A 155 -16.88 -1.80 -21.63
C ASN A 155 -16.02 -2.75 -20.78
N TYR A 156 -16.57 -3.90 -20.43
CA TYR A 156 -15.87 -4.96 -19.71
C TYR A 156 -16.26 -6.34 -20.24
N ILE A 157 -15.40 -7.32 -20.03
CA ILE A 157 -15.69 -8.72 -20.34
C ILE A 157 -16.48 -9.28 -19.16
N ALA A 158 -17.76 -9.60 -19.38
CA ALA A 158 -18.71 -10.01 -18.34
C ALA A 158 -18.37 -11.35 -17.66
N SER A 159 -17.52 -12.18 -18.25
CA SER A 159 -16.98 -13.40 -17.66
C SER A 159 -15.56 -13.15 -17.15
N PHE A 160 -15.21 -13.78 -16.03
CA PHE A 160 -13.81 -13.74 -15.55
C PHE A 160 -12.90 -14.48 -16.51
N VAL A 161 -11.85 -13.81 -16.97
CA VAL A 161 -10.92 -14.29 -17.99
C VAL A 161 -9.52 -14.36 -17.45
N THR A 162 -8.88 -15.53 -17.58
CA THR A 162 -7.44 -15.69 -17.31
C THR A 162 -6.66 -15.15 -18.50
N ALA A 163 -5.57 -14.45 -18.22
CA ALA A 163 -4.72 -13.90 -19.27
C ALA A 163 -3.27 -13.77 -18.83
N LYS A 164 -2.36 -13.78 -19.82
CA LYS A 164 -0.97 -13.50 -19.63
C LYS A 164 -0.73 -11.98 -19.69
N VAL A 165 0.00 -11.47 -18.71
CA VAL A 165 0.46 -10.09 -18.66
C VAL A 165 1.95 -10.06 -19.00
N ASN A 166 2.31 -9.28 -20.00
CA ASN A 166 3.69 -9.11 -20.46
C ASN A 166 4.30 -7.87 -19.80
N ALA A 167 5.47 -8.02 -19.19
CA ALA A 167 6.24 -6.92 -18.63
C ALA A 167 6.94 -6.16 -19.78
N GLU A 168 6.67 -4.86 -19.92
CA GLU A 168 7.26 -4.01 -20.95
C GLU A 168 8.54 -3.32 -20.45
N ASP A 169 8.53 -2.77 -19.25
CA ASP A 169 9.73 -2.22 -18.61
C ASP A 169 10.19 -3.06 -17.41
N GLN A 170 10.94 -4.12 -17.69
CA GLN A 170 11.49 -5.01 -16.65
C GLN A 170 12.55 -4.33 -15.76
N LYS A 171 13.07 -3.15 -16.15
CA LYS A 171 14.06 -2.41 -15.37
C LYS A 171 13.41 -1.51 -14.33
N HIS A 172 12.14 -1.16 -14.52
CA HIS A 172 11.42 -0.32 -13.58
C HIS A 172 11.33 -1.03 -12.21
N PRO A 173 11.57 -0.32 -11.08
CA PRO A 173 11.56 -0.93 -9.74
C PRO A 173 10.28 -1.70 -9.41
N VAL A 174 9.12 -1.23 -9.88
CA VAL A 174 7.82 -1.87 -9.71
C VAL A 174 7.77 -3.27 -10.34
N MET A 175 8.49 -3.49 -11.44
CA MET A 175 8.49 -4.75 -12.19
C MET A 175 9.57 -5.73 -11.73
N ARG A 176 10.36 -5.39 -10.71
CA ARG A 176 11.46 -6.23 -10.24
C ARG A 176 10.96 -7.58 -9.75
N GLY A 177 11.58 -8.66 -10.25
CA GLY A 177 11.28 -10.04 -9.85
C GLY A 177 10.06 -10.67 -10.52
N LEU A 178 9.38 -9.97 -11.45
CA LEU A 178 8.22 -10.49 -12.16
C LEU A 178 8.57 -11.27 -13.45
N GLY A 179 9.83 -11.16 -13.91
CA GLY A 179 10.24 -11.76 -15.18
C GLY A 179 9.65 -11.04 -16.39
N GLY A 180 9.66 -11.72 -17.54
CA GLY A 180 9.14 -11.16 -18.80
C GLY A 180 7.62 -11.20 -18.92
N SER A 181 6.97 -12.05 -18.14
CA SER A 181 5.51 -12.18 -18.11
C SER A 181 5.03 -12.98 -16.90
N PHE A 182 3.76 -12.80 -16.55
CA PHE A 182 3.06 -13.56 -15.51
C PHE A 182 1.60 -13.77 -15.91
N GLU A 183 0.94 -14.73 -15.29
CA GLU A 183 -0.47 -15.00 -15.52
C GLU A 183 -1.33 -14.37 -14.43
N ILE A 184 -2.46 -13.82 -14.83
CA ILE A 184 -3.54 -13.36 -13.95
C ILE A 184 -4.77 -14.20 -14.22
N GLU A 185 -5.18 -14.95 -13.20
CA GLU A 185 -6.31 -15.85 -13.28
C GLU A 185 -7.63 -15.13 -13.03
N ARG A 186 -8.59 -15.30 -13.95
CA ARG A 186 -9.99 -14.94 -13.73
C ARG A 186 -10.21 -13.48 -13.31
N GLU A 187 -9.65 -12.52 -14.06
CA GLU A 187 -9.90 -11.09 -13.88
C GLU A 187 -11.08 -10.61 -14.74
N GLU A 188 -11.71 -9.52 -14.33
CA GLU A 188 -12.70 -8.78 -15.11
C GLU A 188 -12.01 -7.70 -15.93
N TRP A 189 -11.69 -7.99 -17.20
CA TRP A 189 -10.95 -7.07 -18.06
C TRP A 189 -11.84 -5.97 -18.62
N TYR A 190 -11.50 -4.71 -18.35
CA TYR A 190 -12.13 -3.54 -18.95
C TYR A 190 -11.54 -3.23 -20.31
N THR A 191 -12.29 -2.46 -21.10
CA THR A 191 -11.78 -1.78 -22.28
C THR A 191 -12.01 -0.28 -22.14
N TYR A 192 -11.13 0.50 -22.74
CA TYR A 192 -11.20 1.96 -22.79
C TYR A 192 -11.50 2.43 -24.21
N ASP A 193 -11.87 3.71 -24.36
CA ASP A 193 -12.09 4.33 -25.67
C ASP A 193 -10.82 4.37 -26.53
N LYS A 194 -9.66 4.36 -25.89
CA LYS A 194 -8.32 4.32 -26.51
C LYS A 194 -7.27 3.78 -25.52
N SER A 195 -6.08 3.46 -26.04
CA SER A 195 -4.95 3.11 -25.18
C SER A 195 -4.44 4.32 -24.41
N PRO A 196 -4.08 4.20 -23.12
CA PRO A 196 -3.45 5.27 -22.35
C PRO A 196 -1.99 5.53 -22.76
N ARG A 197 -1.36 4.61 -23.49
CA ARG A 197 0.07 4.59 -23.84
C ARG A 197 0.69 5.92 -24.30
N PRO A 198 0.03 6.75 -25.13
CA PRO A 198 0.63 8.01 -25.56
C PRO A 198 0.89 9.01 -24.42
N ASN A 199 0.23 8.83 -23.28
CA ASN A 199 0.20 9.79 -22.18
C ASN A 199 0.71 9.22 -20.84
N VAL A 200 1.18 7.96 -20.82
CA VAL A 200 1.70 7.30 -19.62
C VAL A 200 2.90 6.41 -19.96
N HIS A 201 3.69 6.10 -18.96
CA HIS A 201 4.74 5.09 -19.04
C HIS A 201 4.14 3.71 -18.74
N VAL A 202 4.01 2.88 -19.76
CA VAL A 202 3.45 1.53 -19.63
C VAL A 202 4.49 0.58 -19.05
N LEU A 203 4.14 -0.08 -17.95
CA LEU A 203 4.98 -1.07 -17.28
C LEU A 203 4.63 -2.50 -17.69
N ALA A 204 3.33 -2.75 -17.93
CA ALA A 204 2.86 -4.06 -18.42
C ALA A 204 1.57 -3.95 -19.22
N SER A 205 1.39 -4.88 -20.15
CA SER A 205 0.17 -5.02 -20.98
C SER A 205 -0.35 -6.44 -20.93
N VAL A 206 -1.67 -6.63 -21.02
CA VAL A 206 -2.25 -7.95 -21.19
C VAL A 206 -2.14 -8.42 -22.63
N ASP A 207 -1.79 -9.69 -22.83
CA ASP A 207 -1.83 -10.32 -24.12
C ASP A 207 -3.24 -10.89 -24.37
N GLU A 208 -4.07 -10.13 -25.05
CA GLU A 208 -5.45 -10.48 -25.36
C GLU A 208 -5.62 -11.76 -26.21
N LYS A 209 -4.52 -12.26 -26.81
CA LYS A 209 -4.53 -13.55 -27.52
C LYS A 209 -4.54 -14.75 -26.57
N THR A 210 -4.21 -14.51 -25.31
CA THR A 210 -4.16 -15.52 -24.26
C THR A 210 -5.43 -15.59 -23.42
N TYR A 211 -6.45 -14.80 -23.75
CA TYR A 211 -7.72 -14.82 -23.03
C TYR A 211 -8.33 -16.22 -22.96
N LEU A 212 -8.61 -16.70 -21.74
CA LEU A 212 -9.24 -17.99 -21.48
C LEU A 212 -10.37 -17.83 -20.44
N PRO A 213 -11.67 -17.98 -20.83
CA PRO A 213 -12.14 -18.16 -22.21
C PRO A 213 -11.85 -16.98 -23.13
N ASP A 214 -11.78 -17.21 -24.44
CA ASP A 214 -11.57 -16.13 -25.41
C ASP A 214 -12.74 -15.13 -25.40
N SER A 215 -12.44 -13.88 -25.72
CA SER A 215 -13.41 -12.79 -25.75
C SER A 215 -13.26 -11.97 -27.03
N PRO A 216 -14.38 -11.58 -27.65
CA PRO A 216 -14.37 -10.65 -28.78
C PRO A 216 -14.06 -9.20 -28.35
N LEU A 217 -14.18 -8.87 -27.06
CA LEU A 217 -13.84 -7.56 -26.53
C LEU A 217 -12.32 -7.45 -26.37
N LYS A 218 -11.70 -6.73 -27.29
CA LYS A 218 -10.26 -6.51 -27.32
C LYS A 218 -9.95 -5.06 -27.70
N MET A 219 -8.89 -4.52 -27.09
CA MET A 219 -8.37 -3.19 -27.41
C MET A 219 -7.26 -3.25 -28.46
N GLY A 220 -6.58 -4.41 -28.58
CA GLY A 220 -5.37 -4.58 -29.39
C GLY A 220 -4.11 -4.14 -28.65
N ASP A 221 -3.98 -2.87 -28.28
CA ASP A 221 -2.98 -2.36 -27.32
C ASP A 221 -3.66 -2.15 -25.97
N HIS A 222 -3.33 -2.99 -24.98
CA HIS A 222 -4.05 -3.04 -23.72
C HIS A 222 -3.11 -2.95 -22.50
N PRO A 223 -2.60 -1.76 -22.18
CA PRO A 223 -1.88 -1.52 -20.94
C PRO A 223 -2.72 -1.84 -19.70
N VAL A 224 -2.10 -2.51 -18.72
CA VAL A 224 -2.75 -2.91 -17.46
C VAL A 224 -1.96 -2.52 -16.21
N VAL A 225 -0.71 -2.10 -16.37
CA VAL A 225 0.08 -1.46 -15.30
C VAL A 225 0.82 -0.28 -15.92
N TRP A 226 0.66 0.90 -15.34
CA TRP A 226 1.35 2.10 -15.83
C TRP A 226 1.58 3.13 -14.74
N SER A 227 2.45 4.09 -15.03
CA SER A 227 2.75 5.28 -14.24
C SER A 227 2.60 6.52 -15.12
N ASN A 228 2.08 7.61 -14.57
CA ASN A 228 2.07 8.89 -15.24
C ASN A 228 3.28 9.72 -14.76
N GLU A 229 4.23 9.98 -15.68
CA GLU A 229 5.46 10.73 -15.39
C GLU A 229 5.31 12.25 -15.63
N HIS A 230 4.11 12.71 -16.04
CA HIS A 230 3.83 14.15 -16.26
C HIS A 230 3.42 14.88 -14.98
N VAL A 231 3.31 14.18 -13.86
CA VAL A 231 3.04 14.74 -12.53
C VAL A 231 4.24 14.53 -11.60
N LYS A 232 4.32 15.29 -10.51
CA LYS A 232 5.47 15.18 -9.59
C LYS A 232 5.39 13.96 -8.67
N ALA A 233 4.18 13.55 -8.30
CA ALA A 233 3.97 12.39 -7.44
C ALA A 233 4.31 11.09 -8.17
N ARG A 234 5.08 10.19 -7.54
CA ARG A 234 5.17 8.82 -8.03
C ARG A 234 3.82 8.15 -7.95
N ASN A 235 3.44 7.45 -8.98
CA ASN A 235 2.12 6.83 -9.06
C ASN A 235 2.17 5.53 -9.87
N VAL A 236 1.30 4.60 -9.51
CA VAL A 236 1.11 3.34 -10.26
C VAL A 236 -0.36 3.02 -10.32
N TYR A 237 -0.88 2.76 -11.49
CA TYR A 237 -2.15 2.09 -11.65
C TYR A 237 -1.92 0.60 -11.89
N ILE A 238 -2.66 -0.24 -11.18
CA ILE A 238 -2.68 -1.69 -11.31
C ILE A 238 -4.11 -2.10 -11.68
N PHE A 239 -4.28 -2.61 -12.88
CA PHE A 239 -5.61 -2.96 -13.37
C PHE A 239 -6.31 -4.02 -12.51
N MET A 240 -5.57 -5.05 -12.10
CA MET A 240 -6.10 -6.18 -11.34
C MET A 240 -6.61 -5.75 -9.98
N GLY A 241 -7.89 -6.03 -9.69
CA GLY A 241 -8.51 -5.56 -8.46
C GLY A 241 -9.87 -6.19 -8.15
N HIS A 242 -10.36 -7.08 -9.00
CA HIS A 242 -11.70 -7.61 -8.83
C HIS A 242 -11.79 -8.79 -7.84
N ARG A 243 -10.72 -9.59 -7.69
CA ARG A 243 -10.78 -10.87 -6.99
C ARG A 243 -9.83 -11.01 -5.82
N ALA A 244 -10.34 -11.52 -4.70
CA ALA A 244 -9.57 -11.81 -3.50
C ALA A 244 -8.42 -12.81 -3.76
N GLU A 245 -8.62 -13.74 -4.70
CA GLU A 245 -7.66 -14.79 -5.04
C GLU A 245 -6.36 -14.25 -5.61
N HIS A 246 -6.34 -13.00 -6.12
CA HIS A 246 -5.10 -12.37 -6.57
C HIS A 246 -4.06 -12.24 -5.45
N PHE A 247 -4.47 -12.17 -4.19
CA PHE A 247 -3.54 -12.21 -3.06
C PHE A 247 -2.86 -13.56 -2.83
N GLN A 248 -3.26 -14.62 -3.54
CA GLN A 248 -2.56 -15.91 -3.59
C GLN A 248 -1.59 -15.98 -4.78
N ASN A 249 -1.69 -15.05 -5.74
CA ASN A 249 -0.79 -14.95 -6.88
C ASN A 249 0.49 -14.18 -6.48
N GLN A 250 1.64 -14.88 -6.54
CA GLN A 250 2.92 -14.30 -6.13
C GLN A 250 3.33 -13.11 -7.01
N ALA A 251 3.02 -13.15 -8.31
CA ALA A 251 3.36 -12.04 -9.20
C ALA A 251 2.56 -10.78 -8.83
N PHE A 252 1.24 -10.92 -8.60
CA PHE A 252 0.39 -9.83 -8.16
C PHE A 252 0.87 -9.21 -6.84
N THR A 253 1.13 -10.03 -5.82
CA THR A 253 1.58 -9.54 -4.51
C THR A 253 2.99 -8.93 -4.57
N THR A 254 3.87 -9.44 -5.45
CA THR A 254 5.17 -8.84 -5.71
C THR A 254 5.03 -7.47 -6.38
N LEU A 255 4.18 -7.37 -7.41
CA LEU A 255 3.87 -6.11 -8.10
C LEU A 255 3.36 -5.05 -7.12
N PHE A 256 2.40 -5.41 -6.29
CA PHE A 256 1.81 -4.49 -5.32
C PHE A 256 2.83 -4.06 -4.25
N ARG A 257 3.61 -4.99 -3.68
CA ARG A 257 4.70 -4.68 -2.72
C ARG A 257 5.73 -3.73 -3.33
N ASN A 258 6.20 -4.03 -4.53
CA ASN A 258 7.16 -3.18 -5.23
C ASN A 258 6.60 -1.78 -5.47
N SER A 259 5.32 -1.68 -5.82
CA SER A 259 4.62 -0.40 -6.02
C SER A 259 4.59 0.41 -4.73
N ILE A 260 4.24 -0.20 -3.58
CA ILE A 260 4.26 0.47 -2.27
C ILE A 260 5.65 1.03 -1.97
N LEU A 261 6.69 0.18 -2.10
CA LEU A 261 8.06 0.56 -1.77
C LEU A 261 8.61 1.65 -2.70
N TRP A 262 8.25 1.60 -3.98
CA TRP A 262 8.71 2.61 -4.95
C TRP A 262 7.96 3.92 -4.80
N VAL A 263 6.64 3.88 -4.63
CA VAL A 263 5.79 5.07 -4.56
C VAL A 263 6.00 5.83 -3.25
N ALA A 264 6.14 5.14 -2.11
CA ALA A 264 6.30 5.77 -0.80
C ALA A 264 7.71 6.32 -0.53
N ASN A 265 8.70 5.98 -1.35
CA ASN A 265 10.08 6.48 -1.26
C ASN A 265 10.37 7.44 -2.43
N PRO A 266 10.06 8.73 -2.31
CA PRO A 266 10.31 9.72 -3.35
C PRO A 266 11.80 9.99 -3.61
#